data_b83a2ae41ba3df39005f611fe41a0f31
#
_entry.id   b83a2ae41ba3df39005f611fe41a0f31
#
_cell.length_a   1.000
_cell.length_b   1.000
_cell.length_c   1.000
_cell.angle_alpha   90.00
_cell.angle_beta   90.00
_cell.angle_gamma   90.00
#
_symmetry.space_group_name_H-M   'P 1'
#
loop_
_entity.id
_entity.type
_entity.pdbx_description
1 polymer ?
#
loop_
_entity_poly.entity_id
_entity_poly.type
_entity_poly.pdbx_seq_one_letter_code
_entity_poly.pdbx_strand_id
1 'polypeptide(L)'
;MVGFYCVYNGPEGLRRAAETAHLAALTVARALEAMDYKLTARSFFDTLEVSAEAAVVQSLALESGINFYYPTEGSVRMSFDEVTTPEEVAEVIRIFAAAKGRKAKAVKPVTESRVPAALRRRTAYLSEAVFNTYRSESDLMRYIKKLELRDISLANSMISLGSVSYTHLRAHETTL
;
A
#
# COMPACT_ATOMS: atom_id res chain seq x y z
N MET A 1 12.55 -9.44 -5.52
CA MET A 1 11.83 -8.93 -4.34
C MET A 1 10.43 -9.53 -4.17
N VAL A 2 9.53 -9.46 -5.16
CA VAL A 2 8.14 -9.98 -5.07
C VAL A 2 8.06 -11.43 -4.58
N GLY A 3 8.92 -12.34 -5.10
CA GLY A 3 8.95 -13.74 -4.66
C GLY A 3 9.22 -13.90 -3.16
N PHE A 4 10.18 -13.16 -2.61
CA PHE A 4 10.48 -13.20 -1.17
C PHE A 4 9.36 -12.59 -0.32
N TYR A 5 8.70 -11.55 -0.81
CA TYR A 5 7.52 -10.99 -0.15
C TYR A 5 6.41 -12.04 -0.06
N CYS A 6 6.16 -12.78 -1.15
CA CYS A 6 5.19 -13.88 -1.14
C CYS A 6 5.61 -15.04 -0.24
N VAL A 7 6.90 -15.38 -0.18
CA VAL A 7 7.43 -16.44 0.70
C VAL A 7 7.23 -16.06 2.17
N TYR A 8 7.52 -14.83 2.54
CA TYR A 8 7.43 -14.35 3.91
C TYR A 8 5.98 -14.21 4.38
N ASN A 9 5.14 -13.54 3.60
CA ASN A 9 3.75 -13.28 3.95
C ASN A 9 2.84 -14.49 3.74
N GLY A 10 3.09 -15.26 2.69
CA GLY A 10 2.25 -16.36 2.24
C GLY A 10 0.84 -15.90 1.84
N PRO A 11 -0.06 -16.85 1.52
CA PRO A 11 -1.41 -16.50 1.06
C PRO A 11 -2.21 -15.73 2.09
N GLU A 12 -2.12 -16.09 3.37
CA GLU A 12 -2.86 -15.43 4.46
C GLU A 12 -2.34 -14.02 4.76
N GLY A 13 -1.03 -13.81 4.74
CA GLY A 13 -0.44 -12.48 4.94
C GLY A 13 -0.83 -11.52 3.82
N LEU A 14 -0.77 -11.98 2.56
CA LEU A 14 -1.22 -11.17 1.41
C LEU A 14 -2.71 -10.84 1.48
N ARG A 15 -3.54 -11.80 1.90
CA ARG A 15 -4.97 -11.57 2.08
C ARG A 15 -5.23 -10.52 3.15
N ARG A 16 -4.56 -10.60 4.30
CA ARG A 16 -4.69 -9.60 5.38
C ARG A 16 -4.25 -8.21 4.93
N ALA A 17 -3.11 -8.10 4.25
CA ALA A 17 -2.64 -6.83 3.70
C ALA A 17 -3.70 -6.19 2.78
N ALA A 18 -4.22 -6.97 1.84
CA ALA A 18 -5.26 -6.52 0.93
C ALA A 18 -6.58 -6.14 1.64
N GLU A 19 -7.00 -6.93 2.63
CA GLU A 19 -8.20 -6.64 3.44
C GLU A 19 -8.03 -5.37 4.26
N THR A 20 -6.85 -5.13 4.87
CA THR A 20 -6.58 -3.91 5.64
C THR A 20 -6.72 -2.67 4.76
N ALA A 21 -6.05 -2.64 3.61
CA ALA A 21 -6.14 -1.53 2.66
C ALA A 21 -7.59 -1.28 2.20
N HIS A 22 -8.31 -2.35 1.82
CA HIS A 22 -9.69 -2.24 1.36
C HIS A 22 -10.65 -1.75 2.45
N LEU A 23 -10.53 -2.26 3.67
CA LEU A 23 -11.42 -1.89 4.78
C LEU A 23 -11.15 -0.45 5.27
N ALA A 24 -9.90 0.01 5.23
CA ALA A 24 -9.54 1.40 5.49
C ALA A 24 -10.22 2.33 4.46
N ALA A 25 -10.04 2.06 3.16
CA ALA A 25 -10.70 2.79 2.08
C ALA A 25 -12.23 2.79 2.24
N LEU A 26 -12.80 1.64 2.55
CA LEU A 26 -14.25 1.51 2.70
C LEU A 26 -14.80 2.26 3.91
N THR A 27 -14.04 2.32 5.02
CA THR A 27 -14.39 3.08 6.21
C THR A 27 -14.43 4.58 5.91
N VAL A 28 -13.39 5.08 5.23
CA VAL A 28 -13.34 6.48 4.77
C VAL A 28 -14.48 6.77 3.79
N ALA A 29 -14.70 5.90 2.79
CA ALA A 29 -15.76 6.07 1.80
C ALA A 29 -17.14 6.24 2.45
N ARG A 30 -17.49 5.37 3.41
CA ARG A 30 -18.76 5.46 4.16
C ARG A 30 -18.88 6.76 4.96
N ALA A 31 -17.78 7.19 5.57
CA ALA A 31 -17.77 8.45 6.31
C ALA A 31 -17.98 9.65 5.39
N LEU A 32 -17.34 9.66 4.23
CA LEU A 32 -17.46 10.71 3.23
C LEU A 32 -18.87 10.73 2.61
N GLU A 33 -19.44 9.59 2.28
CA GLU A 33 -20.84 9.47 1.82
C GLU A 33 -21.81 10.03 2.87
N ALA A 34 -21.61 9.72 4.15
CA ALA A 34 -22.43 10.24 5.25
C ALA A 34 -22.28 11.77 5.47
N MET A 35 -21.23 12.36 4.93
CA MET A 35 -21.01 13.81 4.91
C MET A 35 -21.41 14.45 3.58
N ASP A 36 -22.16 13.77 2.73
CA ASP A 36 -22.64 14.21 1.42
C ASP A 36 -21.50 14.49 0.41
N TYR A 37 -20.40 13.79 0.50
CA TYR A 37 -19.40 13.75 -0.55
C TYR A 37 -19.78 12.75 -1.63
N LYS A 38 -19.47 13.07 -2.89
CA LYS A 38 -19.70 12.18 -4.03
C LYS A 38 -18.41 11.47 -4.37
N LEU A 39 -18.45 10.13 -4.33
CA LEU A 39 -17.38 9.30 -4.85
C LEU A 39 -17.49 9.19 -6.37
N THR A 40 -16.36 9.31 -7.08
CA THR A 40 -16.31 9.20 -8.54
C THR A 40 -16.63 7.77 -9.00
N ALA A 41 -16.16 6.77 -8.27
CA ALA A 41 -16.39 5.37 -8.56
C ALA A 41 -17.27 4.69 -7.48
N ARG A 42 -18.26 3.91 -7.91
CA ARG A 42 -19.08 3.08 -7.00
C ARG A 42 -18.33 1.84 -6.50
N SER A 43 -17.41 1.33 -7.28
CA SER A 43 -16.58 0.17 -6.95
C SER A 43 -15.11 0.59 -6.96
N PHE A 44 -14.42 0.30 -5.90
CA PHE A 44 -13.01 0.58 -5.68
C PHE A 44 -12.40 -0.53 -4.84
N PHE A 45 -11.08 -0.58 -4.78
CA PHE A 45 -10.38 -1.50 -3.88
C PHE A 45 -9.75 -0.71 -2.72
N ASP A 46 -8.66 -0.04 -2.94
CA ASP A 46 -7.87 0.71 -1.97
C ASP A 46 -7.82 2.21 -2.26
N THR A 47 -8.23 2.63 -3.45
CA THR A 47 -8.11 4.00 -3.92
C THR A 47 -9.48 4.64 -4.07
N LEU A 48 -9.65 5.81 -3.47
CA LEU A 48 -10.86 6.65 -3.53
C LEU A 48 -10.57 7.92 -4.33
N GLU A 49 -11.54 8.33 -5.12
CA GLU A 49 -11.59 9.67 -5.68
C GLU A 49 -12.91 10.32 -5.30
N VAL A 50 -12.82 11.54 -4.79
CA VAL A 50 -13.92 12.26 -4.17
C VAL A 50 -14.05 13.63 -4.81
N SER A 51 -15.28 14.04 -5.11
CA SER A 51 -15.57 15.41 -5.52
C SER A 51 -15.48 16.34 -4.31
N ALA A 52 -14.44 17.17 -4.27
CA ALA A 52 -14.17 18.12 -3.18
C ALA A 52 -13.35 19.29 -3.73
N GLU A 53 -13.44 20.45 -3.09
CA GLU A 53 -12.59 21.60 -3.38
C GLU A 53 -11.15 21.29 -2.97
N ALA A 54 -10.29 21.08 -3.96
CA ALA A 54 -8.93 20.60 -3.76
C ALA A 54 -8.09 21.55 -2.87
N ALA A 55 -8.18 22.86 -3.10
CA ALA A 55 -7.40 23.86 -2.36
C ALA A 55 -7.72 23.85 -0.86
N VAL A 56 -9.00 23.74 -0.50
CA VAL A 56 -9.43 23.71 0.91
C VAL A 56 -8.94 22.41 1.59
N VAL A 57 -9.15 21.25 0.92
CA VAL A 57 -8.70 19.97 1.46
C VAL A 57 -7.18 19.92 1.57
N GLN A 58 -6.45 20.46 0.58
CA GLN A 58 -5.00 20.52 0.57
C GLN A 58 -4.44 21.31 1.75
N SER A 59 -4.98 22.50 2.02
CA SER A 59 -4.53 23.30 3.15
C SER A 59 -4.67 22.54 4.48
N LEU A 60 -5.85 21.97 4.74
CA LEU A 60 -6.11 21.20 5.95
C LEU A 60 -5.29 19.91 6.06
N ALA A 61 -5.05 19.25 4.94
CA ALA A 61 -4.23 18.03 4.88
C ALA A 61 -2.76 18.33 5.20
N LEU A 62 -2.21 19.41 4.64
CA LEU A 62 -0.84 19.85 4.91
C LEU A 62 -0.63 20.24 6.37
N GLU A 63 -1.61 20.89 7.01
CA GLU A 63 -1.59 21.18 8.45
C GLU A 63 -1.51 19.90 9.31
N SER A 64 -2.08 18.80 8.81
CA SER A 64 -2.06 17.49 9.45
C SER A 64 -0.87 16.62 9.01
N GLY A 65 0.05 17.15 8.17
CA GLY A 65 1.17 16.39 7.63
C GLY A 65 0.78 15.31 6.62
N ILE A 66 -0.41 15.39 6.03
CA ILE A 66 -0.94 14.44 5.05
C ILE A 66 -0.92 15.06 3.65
N ASN A 67 -0.54 14.27 2.65
CA ASN A 67 -0.58 14.66 1.24
C ASN A 67 -1.53 13.75 0.47
N PHE A 68 -2.46 14.36 -0.28
CA PHE A 68 -3.32 13.67 -1.23
C PHE A 68 -2.89 13.96 -2.68
N TYR A 69 -3.43 13.21 -3.61
CA TYR A 69 -3.31 13.54 -5.02
C TYR A 69 -4.51 14.37 -5.47
N TYR A 70 -4.26 15.46 -6.17
CA TYR A 70 -5.26 16.42 -6.62
C TYR A 70 -5.34 16.41 -8.15
N PRO A 71 -6.15 15.51 -8.75
CA PRO A 71 -6.25 15.39 -10.22
C PRO A 71 -6.77 16.66 -10.88
N THR A 72 -7.72 17.34 -10.22
CA THR A 72 -8.35 18.59 -10.66
C THR A 72 -8.64 19.49 -9.46
N GLU A 73 -9.02 20.73 -9.70
CA GLU A 73 -9.45 21.66 -8.64
C GLU A 73 -10.69 21.17 -7.88
N GLY A 74 -11.50 20.31 -8.50
CA GLY A 74 -12.74 19.77 -7.94
C GLY A 74 -12.66 18.32 -7.47
N SER A 75 -11.48 17.70 -7.45
CA SER A 75 -11.33 16.30 -7.03
C SER A 75 -10.08 16.04 -6.21
N VAL A 76 -10.23 15.15 -5.25
CA VAL A 76 -9.15 14.66 -4.37
C VAL A 76 -9.11 13.15 -4.45
N ARG A 77 -7.92 12.58 -4.65
CA ARG A 77 -7.69 11.13 -4.69
C ARG A 77 -6.74 10.72 -3.57
N MET A 78 -7.07 9.61 -2.93
CA MET A 78 -6.29 9.02 -1.84
C MET A 78 -6.24 7.50 -1.97
N SER A 79 -5.12 6.91 -1.56
CA SER A 79 -4.92 5.46 -1.55
C SER A 79 -4.52 5.01 -0.16
N PHE A 80 -4.94 3.81 0.19
CA PHE A 80 -4.67 3.17 1.48
C PHE A 80 -3.86 1.90 1.25
N ASP A 81 -3.07 1.53 2.23
CA ASP A 81 -2.20 0.36 2.21
C ASP A 81 -2.33 -0.50 3.47
N GLU A 82 -1.51 -1.53 3.56
CA GLU A 82 -1.52 -2.47 4.67
C GLU A 82 -0.95 -1.90 5.99
N VAL A 83 -0.29 -0.76 5.95
CA VAL A 83 0.24 -0.10 7.15
C VAL A 83 -0.64 1.05 7.62
N THR A 84 -1.71 1.36 6.88
CA THR A 84 -2.68 2.39 7.26
C THR A 84 -3.33 2.07 8.60
N THR A 85 -3.17 2.97 9.56
CA THR A 85 -3.68 2.81 10.93
C THR A 85 -5.11 3.36 11.09
N PRO A 86 -5.86 2.91 12.11
CA PRO A 86 -7.17 3.49 12.44
C PRO A 86 -7.12 4.99 12.76
N GLU A 87 -6.02 5.46 13.33
CA GLU A 87 -5.77 6.87 13.65
C GLU A 87 -5.63 7.71 12.39
N GLU A 88 -4.91 7.22 11.39
CA GLU A 88 -4.78 7.87 10.08
C GLU A 88 -6.13 7.91 9.35
N VAL A 89 -6.90 6.83 9.39
CA VAL A 89 -8.27 6.79 8.86
C VAL A 89 -9.15 7.86 9.52
N ALA A 90 -9.07 7.99 10.85
CA ALA A 90 -9.83 9.00 11.59
C ALA A 90 -9.38 10.42 11.23
N GLU A 91 -8.09 10.63 11.04
CA GLU A 91 -7.52 11.92 10.65
C GLU A 91 -7.97 12.34 9.24
N VAL A 92 -7.93 11.41 8.27
CA VAL A 92 -8.47 11.67 6.93
C VAL A 92 -9.94 12.10 7.01
N ILE A 93 -10.76 11.39 7.79
CA ILE A 93 -12.17 11.73 7.97
C ILE A 93 -12.32 13.13 8.61
N ARG A 94 -11.45 13.49 9.57
CA ARG A 94 -11.44 14.80 10.23
C ARG A 94 -11.15 15.94 9.26
N ILE A 95 -10.17 15.75 8.37
CA ILE A 95 -9.82 16.73 7.33
C ILE A 95 -11.03 17.02 6.44
N PHE A 96 -11.69 16.00 5.92
CA PHE A 96 -12.86 16.19 5.07
C PHE A 96 -14.07 16.75 5.82
N ALA A 97 -14.24 16.42 7.11
CA ALA A 97 -15.28 17.05 7.94
C ALA A 97 -15.01 18.55 8.13
N ALA A 98 -13.77 18.93 8.44
CA ALA A 98 -13.34 20.30 8.58
C ALA A 98 -13.51 21.11 7.28
N ALA A 99 -13.20 20.52 6.12
CA ALA A 99 -13.41 21.13 4.82
C ALA A 99 -14.88 21.50 4.53
N LYS A 100 -15.82 20.82 5.20
CA LYS A 100 -17.26 21.19 5.19
C LYS A 100 -17.71 22.02 6.40
N GLY A 101 -16.79 22.49 7.24
CA GLY A 101 -17.12 23.19 8.48
C GLY A 101 -17.88 22.34 9.50
N ARG A 102 -17.75 21.02 9.43
CA ARG A 102 -18.42 20.06 10.31
C ARG A 102 -17.41 19.42 11.27
N LYS A 103 -17.88 18.95 12.42
CA LYS A 103 -17.08 18.09 13.30
C LYS A 103 -17.16 16.65 12.82
N ALA A 104 -16.03 15.96 12.77
CA ALA A 104 -15.99 14.55 12.46
C ALA A 104 -16.78 13.76 13.52
N LYS A 105 -17.65 12.86 13.07
CA LYS A 105 -18.31 11.89 13.94
C LYS A 105 -17.43 10.65 14.04
N ALA A 106 -17.44 9.98 15.19
CA ALA A 106 -16.79 8.69 15.33
C ALA A 106 -17.40 7.71 14.33
N VAL A 107 -16.54 7.16 13.45
CA VAL A 107 -16.94 6.18 12.44
C VAL A 107 -16.54 4.81 12.93
N LYS A 108 -17.48 3.87 12.95
CA LYS A 108 -17.16 2.48 13.24
C LYS A 108 -16.40 1.89 12.05
N PRO A 109 -15.27 1.22 12.27
CA PRO A 109 -14.57 0.51 11.21
C PRO A 109 -15.49 -0.46 10.49
N VAL A 110 -15.34 -0.54 9.18
CA VAL A 110 -16.06 -1.50 8.37
C VAL A 110 -15.35 -2.83 8.45
N THR A 111 -16.10 -3.90 8.65
CA THR A 111 -15.57 -5.26 8.77
C THR A 111 -15.90 -6.15 7.56
N GLU A 112 -16.78 -5.70 6.67
CA GLU A 112 -17.21 -6.46 5.52
C GLU A 112 -16.82 -5.79 4.21
N SER A 113 -16.14 -6.55 3.35
CA SER A 113 -15.74 -6.11 2.02
C SER A 113 -16.92 -5.88 1.09
N ARG A 114 -16.87 -4.78 0.33
CA ARG A 114 -17.83 -4.48 -0.76
C ARG A 114 -17.35 -4.93 -2.14
N VAL A 115 -16.24 -5.69 -2.22
CA VAL A 115 -15.79 -6.24 -3.51
C VAL A 115 -16.91 -7.11 -4.10
N PRO A 116 -17.33 -6.86 -5.35
CA PRO A 116 -18.38 -7.65 -6.00
C PRO A 116 -18.03 -9.14 -6.01
N ALA A 117 -19.04 -9.99 -5.77
CA ALA A 117 -18.84 -11.44 -5.69
C ALA A 117 -18.17 -12.05 -6.94
N ALA A 118 -18.43 -11.45 -8.11
CA ALA A 118 -17.82 -11.87 -9.37
C ALA A 118 -16.30 -11.61 -9.44
N LEU A 119 -15.79 -10.62 -8.67
CA LEU A 119 -14.38 -10.24 -8.63
C LEU A 119 -13.65 -10.90 -7.46
N ARG A 120 -14.35 -11.56 -6.56
CA ARG A 120 -13.72 -12.25 -5.43
C ARG A 120 -13.02 -13.51 -5.91
N ARG A 121 -11.76 -13.68 -5.52
CA ARG A 121 -11.02 -14.92 -5.78
C ARG A 121 -11.68 -16.08 -5.03
N ARG A 122 -11.89 -17.18 -5.75
CA ARG A 122 -12.45 -18.44 -5.21
C ARG A 122 -11.44 -19.59 -5.23
N THR A 123 -10.34 -19.42 -5.94
CA THR A 123 -9.29 -20.45 -6.08
C THR A 123 -8.18 -20.25 -5.07
N ALA A 124 -7.59 -21.34 -4.61
CA ALA A 124 -6.36 -21.30 -3.81
C ALA A 124 -5.22 -20.69 -4.63
N TYR A 125 -4.26 -20.09 -3.95
CA TYR A 125 -3.04 -19.53 -4.53
C TYR A 125 -1.89 -19.68 -3.55
N LEU A 126 -0.65 -19.68 -4.06
CA LEU A 126 0.57 -19.91 -3.29
C LEU A 126 0.47 -21.16 -2.41
N SER A 127 -0.04 -22.25 -2.99
CA SER A 127 -0.24 -23.53 -2.31
C SER A 127 1.05 -24.32 -2.11
N GLU A 128 2.13 -23.97 -2.84
CA GLU A 128 3.42 -24.62 -2.77
C GLU A 128 4.05 -24.44 -1.39
N ALA A 129 4.78 -25.47 -0.93
CA ALA A 129 5.39 -25.51 0.40
C ALA A 129 6.29 -24.31 0.70
N VAL A 130 6.98 -23.78 -0.30
CA VAL A 130 7.87 -22.61 -0.15
C VAL A 130 7.14 -21.37 0.37
N PHE A 131 5.90 -21.15 -0.03
CA PHE A 131 5.08 -20.02 0.43
C PHE A 131 4.40 -20.25 1.78
N ASN A 132 4.61 -21.42 2.37
CA ASN A 132 3.96 -21.83 3.62
C ASN A 132 4.95 -22.25 4.73
N THR A 133 6.25 -22.15 4.48
CA THR A 133 7.29 -22.63 5.39
C THR A 133 8.05 -21.49 6.08
N TYR A 134 8.51 -20.50 5.34
CA TYR A 134 9.49 -19.50 5.81
C TYR A 134 8.80 -18.20 6.27
N ARG A 135 8.15 -18.24 7.46
CA ARG A 135 7.30 -17.18 7.99
C ARG A 135 7.96 -16.35 9.12
N SER A 136 9.16 -16.73 9.56
CA SER A 136 9.94 -15.94 10.50
C SER A 136 11.15 -15.31 9.80
N GLU A 137 11.66 -14.21 10.36
CA GLU A 137 12.87 -13.56 9.85
C GLU A 137 14.04 -14.56 9.77
N SER A 138 14.26 -15.35 10.82
CA SER A 138 15.33 -16.34 10.86
C SER A 138 15.18 -17.41 9.78
N ASP A 139 13.96 -17.88 9.52
CA ASP A 139 13.72 -18.91 8.50
C ASP A 139 13.89 -18.33 7.09
N LEU A 140 13.42 -17.10 6.87
CA LEU A 140 13.61 -16.42 5.60
C LEU A 140 15.10 -16.17 5.33
N MET A 141 15.87 -15.71 6.32
CA MET A 141 17.31 -15.50 6.19
C MET A 141 18.05 -16.80 5.86
N ARG A 142 17.72 -17.90 6.53
CA ARG A 142 18.28 -19.22 6.22
C ARG A 142 17.91 -19.70 4.81
N TYR A 143 16.67 -19.42 4.39
CA TYR A 143 16.22 -19.74 3.04
C TYR A 143 16.97 -18.94 1.97
N ILE A 144 17.16 -17.65 2.17
CA ILE A 144 17.95 -16.78 1.30
C ILE A 144 19.39 -17.33 1.20
N LYS A 145 20.00 -17.64 2.34
CA LYS A 145 21.35 -18.23 2.35
C LYS A 145 21.43 -19.57 1.63
N LYS A 146 20.41 -20.42 1.77
CA LYS A 146 20.30 -21.69 1.03
C LYS A 146 20.24 -21.49 -0.48
N LEU A 147 19.56 -20.44 -0.95
CA LEU A 147 19.51 -20.11 -2.38
C LEU A 147 20.84 -19.52 -2.85
N GLU A 148 21.44 -18.63 -2.06
CA GLU A 148 22.73 -18.03 -2.34
C GLU A 148 23.83 -19.10 -2.54
N LEU A 149 23.83 -20.17 -1.73
CA LEU A 149 24.79 -21.27 -1.81
C LEU A 149 24.62 -22.16 -3.04
N ARG A 150 23.58 -21.97 -3.85
CA ARG A 150 23.40 -22.72 -5.10
C ARG A 150 24.18 -22.11 -6.28
N ASP A 151 24.69 -20.91 -6.11
CA ASP A 151 25.47 -20.19 -7.10
C ASP A 151 26.58 -19.40 -6.41
N ILE A 152 27.43 -18.73 -7.19
CA ILE A 152 28.51 -17.90 -6.67
C ILE A 152 27.92 -16.62 -6.12
N SER A 153 28.06 -16.41 -4.81
CA SER A 153 27.65 -15.18 -4.14
C SER A 153 28.84 -14.25 -3.90
N LEU A 154 28.54 -12.98 -3.62
CA LEU A 154 29.57 -12.00 -3.25
C LEU A 154 30.38 -12.43 -2.01
N ALA A 155 29.79 -13.20 -1.09
CA ALA A 155 30.48 -13.70 0.10
C ALA A 155 31.50 -14.78 -0.22
N ASN A 156 31.31 -15.51 -1.33
CA ASN A 156 32.14 -16.64 -1.75
C ASN A 156 32.92 -16.36 -3.05
N SER A 157 32.75 -15.17 -3.63
CA SER A 157 33.40 -14.78 -4.87
C SER A 157 34.77 -14.16 -4.57
N MET A 158 35.76 -14.52 -5.37
CA MET A 158 37.08 -13.87 -5.36
C MET A 158 37.12 -12.63 -6.26
N ILE A 159 36.03 -12.30 -6.94
CA ILE A 159 35.92 -11.13 -7.82
C ILE A 159 35.30 -9.99 -7.05
N SER A 160 36.01 -8.87 -6.93
CA SER A 160 35.50 -7.63 -6.35
C SER A 160 34.56 -6.96 -7.34
N LEU A 161 33.24 -7.11 -7.15
CA LEU A 161 32.21 -6.59 -8.06
C LEU A 161 31.92 -5.08 -7.90
N GLY A 162 32.54 -4.40 -6.98
CA GLY A 162 32.16 -3.02 -6.65
C GLY A 162 33.07 -1.93 -7.19
N SER A 163 34.31 -2.20 -7.58
CA SER A 163 35.28 -1.11 -7.64
C SER A 163 35.67 -0.61 -9.03
N VAL A 164 35.76 -1.44 -10.03
CA VAL A 164 36.34 -1.02 -11.32
C VAL A 164 35.29 -0.84 -12.42
N SER A 165 34.35 -1.76 -12.56
CA SER A 165 33.36 -1.68 -13.64
C SER A 165 32.34 -0.56 -13.44
N TYR A 166 31.95 -0.26 -12.20
CA TYR A 166 31.00 0.81 -11.90
C TYR A 166 31.62 2.21 -11.91
N THR A 167 32.86 2.35 -11.45
CA THR A 167 33.51 3.67 -11.39
C THR A 167 34.18 4.06 -12.69
N HIS A 168 34.72 3.12 -13.44
CA HIS A 168 35.43 3.45 -14.69
C HIS A 168 34.57 3.33 -15.94
N LEU A 169 33.72 2.30 -16.08
CA LEU A 169 32.89 2.14 -17.27
C LEU A 169 31.70 3.13 -17.29
N ARG A 170 31.08 3.43 -16.16
CA ARG A 170 30.01 4.45 -16.10
C ARG A 170 30.55 5.88 -16.23
N ALA A 171 31.74 6.16 -15.78
CA ALA A 171 32.37 7.49 -15.95
C ALA A 171 32.65 7.80 -17.44
N HIS A 172 32.87 6.80 -18.27
CA HIS A 172 33.07 6.98 -19.70
C HIS A 172 31.76 7.16 -20.48
N GLU A 173 30.65 6.64 -20.00
CA GLU A 173 29.32 6.81 -20.61
C GLU A 173 28.70 8.18 -20.38
N THR A 174 29.16 8.95 -19.44
CA THR A 174 28.66 10.29 -19.10
C THR A 174 29.41 11.44 -19.77
N THR A 175 30.40 11.15 -20.59
CA THR A 175 31.23 12.17 -21.29
C THR A 175 30.94 12.26 -22.79
N LEU A 176 29.80 11.75 -23.28
CA LEU A 176 29.32 11.95 -24.64
C LEU A 176 28.17 12.92 -24.69
#